data_0d44bea1a35d000a521495325a267e15
#
_entry.id   0d44bea1a35d000a521495325a267e15
#
_cell.length_a   1.000
_cell.length_b   1.000
_cell.length_c   1.000
_cell.angle_alpha   90.00
_cell.angle_beta   90.00
_cell.angle_gamma   90.00
#
_symmetry.space_group_name_H-M   'P 1'
#
loop_
_entity.id
_entity.type
_entity.pdbx_description
1 polymer ?
#
loop_
_entity_poly.entity_id
_entity_poly.type
_entity_poly.pdbx_seq_one_letter_code
_entity_poly.pdbx_strand_id
1 'polypeptide(L)'
;MATALWVRTIRHHRMDKQVVEPCGRMDPQEALAEACHRLDLPRPIWLDKNQREWDEFGQTRFLPDAFFESVPFERLEIEYIDPDAKKKKSTDYRNAFSGGYDL
;
A
#
# COMPACT_ATOMS: atom_id res chain seq x y z
N MET A 1 15.00 -2.31 -12.91
CA MET A 1 14.02 -3.17 -12.29
C MET A 1 12.68 -2.53 -12.29
N ALA A 2 11.66 -3.34 -12.38
CA ALA A 2 10.31 -2.79 -12.47
C ALA A 2 9.82 -2.32 -11.11
N THR A 3 9.05 -1.26 -11.10
CA THR A 3 8.40 -0.80 -9.87
C THR A 3 7.06 -1.51 -9.72
N ALA A 4 6.57 -1.55 -8.50
CA ALA A 4 5.38 -2.33 -8.20
C ALA A 4 4.58 -1.72 -7.05
N LEU A 5 3.35 -2.18 -6.92
CA LEU A 5 2.49 -1.83 -5.81
C LEU A 5 2.28 -3.09 -4.98
N TRP A 6 2.61 -3.01 -3.71
CA TRP A 6 2.38 -4.11 -2.78
C TRP A 6 1.09 -3.82 -2.05
N VAL A 7 0.09 -4.67 -2.23
CA VAL A 7 -1.23 -4.51 -1.64
C VAL A 7 -1.46 -5.63 -0.65
N ARG A 8 -1.86 -5.27 0.56
CA ARG A 8 -2.07 -6.27 1.59
C ARG A 8 -3.26 -5.90 2.47
N THR A 9 -3.95 -6.90 2.95
CA THR A 9 -5.04 -6.70 3.91
C THR A 9 -4.56 -7.10 5.30
N ILE A 10 -4.99 -6.35 6.29
CA ILE A 10 -4.64 -6.60 7.69
C ILE A 10 -5.90 -7.04 8.42
N ARG A 11 -5.84 -8.21 9.01
CA ARG A 11 -6.96 -8.77 9.72
C ARG A 11 -6.45 -9.33 11.05
N HIS A 12 -7.08 -8.97 12.15
CA HIS A 12 -6.65 -9.39 13.49
C HIS A 12 -5.19 -9.01 13.72
N HIS A 13 -4.81 -7.82 13.25
CA HIS A 13 -3.46 -7.28 13.40
C HIS A 13 -2.39 -8.09 12.65
N ARG A 14 -2.81 -8.91 11.70
CA ARG A 14 -1.87 -9.69 10.89
C ARG A 14 -2.17 -9.53 9.43
N MET A 15 -1.15 -9.68 8.60
CA MET A 15 -1.34 -9.67 7.16
C MET A 15 -2.11 -10.93 6.76
N ASP A 16 -3.23 -10.73 6.08
CA ASP A 16 -4.10 -11.83 5.69
C ASP A 16 -3.91 -12.21 4.22
N LYS A 17 -4.04 -11.23 3.33
CA LYS A 17 -3.86 -11.46 1.91
C LYS A 17 -2.89 -10.43 1.36
N GLN A 18 -2.18 -10.78 0.30
CA GLN A 18 -1.28 -9.82 -0.32
C GLN A 18 -1.09 -10.16 -1.78
N VAL A 19 -0.73 -9.16 -2.55
CA VAL A 19 -0.40 -9.32 -3.95
C VAL A 19 0.51 -8.16 -4.36
N VAL A 20 1.37 -8.40 -5.33
CA VAL A 20 2.25 -7.38 -5.88
C VAL A 20 1.88 -7.20 -7.35
N GLU A 21 1.57 -5.95 -7.74
CA GLU A 21 1.19 -5.63 -9.11
C GLU A 21 2.18 -4.65 -9.72
N PRO A 22 2.47 -4.75 -11.02
CA PRO A 22 3.28 -3.73 -11.66
C PRO A 22 2.61 -2.37 -11.50
N CYS A 23 3.39 -1.35 -11.19
CA CYS A 23 2.82 -0.04 -10.88
C CYS A 23 3.79 1.07 -11.18
N GLY A 24 3.31 2.10 -11.90
CA GLY A 24 4.05 3.34 -12.03
C GLY A 24 3.71 4.25 -10.86
N ARG A 25 4.61 5.16 -10.54
CA ARG A 25 4.39 6.05 -9.41
C ARG A 25 3.16 6.93 -9.61
N MET A 26 2.84 7.23 -10.86
CA MET A 26 1.75 8.14 -11.18
C MET A 26 0.40 7.44 -11.35
N ASP A 27 0.40 6.11 -11.36
CA ASP A 27 -0.82 5.34 -11.64
C ASP A 27 -1.17 4.31 -10.57
N PRO A 28 -1.21 4.71 -9.29
CA PRO A 28 -1.48 3.73 -8.24
C PRO A 28 -2.89 3.19 -8.27
N GLN A 29 -3.84 3.97 -8.78
CA GLN A 29 -5.23 3.53 -8.75
C GLN A 29 -5.49 2.39 -9.71
N GLU A 30 -4.83 2.37 -10.85
CA GLU A 30 -4.99 1.27 -11.79
C GLU A 30 -4.42 -0.02 -11.23
N ALA A 31 -3.22 0.07 -10.64
CA ALA A 31 -2.60 -1.09 -10.03
C ALA A 31 -3.43 -1.59 -8.86
N LEU A 32 -3.99 -0.67 -8.07
CA LEU A 32 -4.83 -1.04 -6.95
C LEU A 32 -6.09 -1.77 -7.43
N ALA A 33 -6.69 -1.29 -8.52
CA ALA A 33 -7.87 -1.94 -9.07
C ALA A 33 -7.57 -3.37 -9.48
N GLU A 34 -6.43 -3.58 -10.11
CA GLU A 34 -6.06 -4.92 -10.54
C GLU A 34 -5.75 -5.81 -9.34
N ALA A 35 -5.10 -5.26 -8.33
CA ALA A 35 -4.79 -6.01 -7.13
C ALA A 35 -6.07 -6.44 -6.41
N CYS A 36 -7.03 -5.54 -6.30
CA CYS A 36 -8.30 -5.88 -5.66
C CYS A 36 -9.03 -6.96 -6.46
N HIS A 37 -8.96 -6.90 -7.77
CA HIS A 37 -9.57 -7.92 -8.61
C HIS A 37 -8.93 -9.28 -8.33
N ARG A 38 -7.61 -9.32 -8.23
CA ARG A 38 -6.91 -10.57 -7.96
C ARG A 38 -7.21 -11.13 -6.58
N LEU A 39 -7.42 -10.26 -5.62
CA LEU A 39 -7.74 -10.69 -4.27
C LEU A 39 -9.23 -10.87 -4.03
N ASP A 40 -10.03 -10.64 -5.07
CA ASP A 40 -11.49 -10.76 -5.00
C ASP A 40 -12.06 -9.80 -3.95
N LEU A 41 -11.62 -8.56 -4.01
CA LEU A 41 -12.04 -7.54 -3.07
C LEU A 41 -12.63 -6.35 -3.81
N PRO A 42 -13.53 -5.59 -3.17
CA PRO A 42 -14.00 -4.35 -3.77
C PRO A 42 -12.90 -3.31 -3.74
N ARG A 43 -12.98 -2.35 -4.66
CA ARG A 43 -12.03 -1.25 -4.68
C ARG A 43 -12.42 -0.19 -3.66
N PRO A 44 -11.46 0.38 -2.96
CA PRO A 44 -11.77 1.47 -2.03
C PRO A 44 -11.91 2.80 -2.77
N ILE A 45 -12.50 3.77 -2.09
CA ILE A 45 -12.59 5.13 -2.59
C ILE A 45 -11.26 5.81 -2.38
N TRP A 46 -10.71 6.42 -3.43
CA TRP A 46 -9.45 7.14 -3.36
C TRP A 46 -9.77 8.60 -3.01
N LEU A 47 -9.37 9.02 -1.83
CA LEU A 47 -9.63 10.38 -1.36
C LEU A 47 -8.40 11.25 -1.47
N ASP A 48 -8.58 12.55 -1.26
CA ASP A 48 -7.47 13.49 -1.31
C ASP A 48 -6.38 13.16 -0.31
N LYS A 49 -6.76 12.64 0.86
CA LYS A 49 -5.75 12.27 1.83
C LYS A 49 -4.90 11.11 1.34
N ASN A 50 -5.50 10.20 0.59
CA ASN A 50 -4.76 9.08 0.03
C ASN A 50 -3.76 9.57 -1.01
N GLN A 51 -4.17 10.54 -1.82
CA GLN A 51 -3.29 11.11 -2.81
C GLN A 51 -2.10 11.81 -2.15
N ARG A 52 -2.36 12.54 -1.08
CA ARG A 52 -1.31 13.22 -0.35
C ARG A 52 -0.34 12.24 0.27
N GLU A 53 -0.85 11.19 0.89
CA GLU A 53 0.00 10.17 1.50
C GLU A 53 0.82 9.43 0.46
N TRP A 54 0.20 9.14 -0.68
CA TRP A 54 0.91 8.50 -1.77
C TRP A 54 2.04 9.38 -2.30
N ASP A 55 1.74 10.67 -2.51
CA ASP A 55 2.74 11.60 -3.04
C ASP A 55 3.89 11.80 -2.08
N GLU A 56 3.59 11.83 -0.80
CA GLU A 56 4.59 12.08 0.22
C GLU A 56 5.38 10.86 0.64
N PHE A 57 4.70 9.75 0.82
CA PHE A 57 5.30 8.57 1.41
C PHE A 57 5.35 7.35 0.49
N GLY A 58 4.65 7.38 -0.62
CA GLY A 58 4.57 6.21 -1.47
C GLY A 58 3.76 5.09 -0.86
N GLN A 59 2.89 5.41 0.09
CA GLN A 59 2.03 4.42 0.72
C GLN A 59 0.81 5.10 1.29
N THR A 60 -0.26 4.34 1.41
CA THR A 60 -1.48 4.82 2.07
C THR A 60 -2.28 3.61 2.51
N ARG A 61 -3.37 3.84 3.21
CA ARG A 61 -4.22 2.76 3.68
C ARG A 61 -5.67 3.16 3.60
N PHE A 62 -6.54 2.15 3.57
CA PHE A 62 -7.97 2.34 3.45
C PHE A 62 -8.65 1.57 4.56
N LEU A 63 -9.46 2.27 5.36
CA LEU A 63 -10.23 1.66 6.42
C LEU A 63 -11.53 1.10 5.84
N PRO A 64 -12.25 0.27 6.58
CA PRO A 64 -13.47 -0.35 6.03
C PRO A 64 -14.50 0.64 5.49
N ASP A 65 -14.56 1.84 6.05
CA ASP A 65 -15.52 2.83 5.58
C ASP A 65 -15.17 3.41 4.22
N ALA A 66 -13.99 3.11 3.68
CA ALA A 66 -13.63 3.52 2.34
C ALA A 66 -14.21 2.60 1.27
N PHE A 67 -14.87 1.53 1.69
CA PHE A 67 -15.43 0.54 0.76
C PHE A 67 -16.94 0.62 0.78
N PHE A 68 -17.57 0.45 -0.40
CA PHE A 68 -19.03 0.44 -0.47
C PHE A 68 -19.62 -0.85 0.09
N GLU A 69 -18.82 -1.90 0.16
CA GLU A 69 -19.30 -3.20 0.65
C GLU A 69 -18.61 -3.52 1.97
N SER A 70 -19.23 -4.39 2.74
CA SER A 70 -18.61 -4.85 3.97
C SER A 70 -17.37 -5.64 3.63
N VAL A 71 -16.30 -5.42 4.39
CA VAL A 71 -15.06 -6.14 4.16
C VAL A 71 -14.63 -6.81 5.47
N PRO A 72 -13.95 -7.94 5.39
CA PRO A 72 -13.60 -8.72 6.59
C PRO A 72 -12.29 -8.32 7.24
N PHE A 73 -11.64 -7.28 6.76
CA PHE A 73 -10.34 -6.89 7.28
C PHE A 73 -10.41 -5.54 7.98
N GLU A 74 -9.40 -5.22 8.74
CA GLU A 74 -9.33 -3.97 9.49
C GLU A 74 -8.89 -2.81 8.61
N ARG A 75 -8.03 -3.10 7.64
CA ARG A 75 -7.60 -2.09 6.69
C ARG A 75 -6.90 -2.75 5.51
N LEU A 76 -6.83 -2.02 4.42
CA LEU A 76 -6.06 -2.44 3.26
C LEU A 76 -4.92 -1.45 3.12
N GLU A 77 -3.69 -1.93 3.03
CA GLU A 77 -2.52 -1.08 2.91
C GLU A 77 -1.88 -1.26 1.55
N ILE A 78 -1.41 -0.18 0.98
CA ILE A 78 -0.67 -0.23 -0.28
C ILE A 78 0.64 0.51 -0.12
N GLU A 79 1.65 0.01 -0.82
CA GLU A 79 2.98 0.58 -0.73
C GLU A 79 3.69 0.47 -2.07
N TYR A 80 4.32 1.56 -2.48
CA TYR A 80 5.07 1.60 -3.72
C TYR A 80 6.44 0.95 -3.49
N ILE A 81 6.79 0.00 -4.34
CA ILE A 81 8.05 -0.69 -4.25
C ILE A 81 8.93 -0.28 -5.41
N ASP A 82 10.04 0.33 -5.11
CA ASP A 82 11.03 0.71 -6.11
C ASP A 82 12.37 0.14 -5.67
N PRO A 83 12.79 -0.96 -6.25
CA PRO A 83 14.04 -1.61 -5.82
C PRO A 83 15.26 -0.74 -5.95
N ASP A 84 15.22 0.21 -6.88
CA ASP A 84 16.36 1.09 -7.08
C ASP A 84 16.43 2.22 -6.05
N ALA A 85 15.28 2.62 -5.53
CA ALA A 85 15.26 3.71 -4.57
C ALA A 85 15.88 3.34 -3.23
N LYS A 86 15.88 2.04 -2.89
CA LYS A 86 16.44 1.61 -1.66
C LYS A 86 17.85 1.98 -1.50
N LYS A 87 18.56 2.07 -2.53
CA LYS A 87 19.95 2.35 -2.46
C LYS A 87 20.26 3.70 -1.91
N LYS A 88 19.33 4.61 -2.05
CA LYS A 88 19.56 5.90 -1.59
C LYS A 88 19.36 6.10 -0.16
N LYS A 89 18.57 5.38 0.42
CA LYS A 89 18.25 5.60 1.72
C LYS A 89 19.06 5.10 2.58
N SER A 90 19.33 4.57 2.49
CA SER A 90 19.94 4.14 3.48
C SER A 90 19.68 4.74 4.66
N THR A 91 19.20 4.87 4.86
CA THR A 91 18.84 5.15 5.80
C THR A 91 18.00 5.64 6.36
N ASP A 92 17.85 5.64 6.59
CA ASP A 92 17.10 6.08 7.27
C ASP A 92 16.00 6.17 7.69
N TYR A 93 15.53 6.09 7.89
CA TYR A 93 14.39 6.20 8.38
C TYR A 93 13.82 5.11 8.83
N ARG A 94 14.18 4.31 8.67
CA ARG A 94 13.68 3.39 9.07
C ARG A 94 13.76 3.03 10.05
N ASN A 95 14.39 3.38 10.02
CA ASN A 95 14.22 3.33 10.80
C ASN A 95 13.53 3.90 11.33
N ALA A 96 13.47 4.39 11.05
CA ALA A 96 12.75 4.94 11.56
C ALA A 96 11.63 4.51 11.86
N PHE A 97 11.41 3.84 11.82
CA PHE A 97 10.30 3.50 12.18
C PHE A 97 10.35 2.50 12.67
N SER A 98 11.13 2.29 12.29
CA SER A 98 11.23 1.68 12.71
C SER A 98 11.54 1.55 13.28
N GLY A 99 12.02 1.60 13.32
CA GLY A 99 12.43 1.58 13.91
C GLY A 99 12.59 1.46 14.27
N GLY A 100 12.89 1.41 14.39
CA GLY A 100 13.25 1.33 14.75
C GLY A 100 13.45 0.99 14.81
N TYR A 101 13.69 0.64 14.71
CA TYR A 101 14.01 0.40 14.82
C TYR A 101 14.48 0.18 14.94
N ASP A 102 15.01 0.03 14.80
CA ASP A 102 15.46 -0.08 14.95
C ASP A 102 15.74 -0.30 15.20
N LEU A 103 16.13 -0.47 15.27
CA LEU A 103 16.28 -0.60 15.57
C LEU A 103 16.49 -0.68 15.77
#